data_3dd857b6a6b0cbda4709e81d627d0e46
#
_entry.id   3dd857b6a6b0cbda4709e81d627d0e46
#
_cell.length_a   1.000
_cell.length_b   1.000
_cell.length_c   1.000
_cell.angle_alpha   90.00
_cell.angle_beta   90.00
_cell.angle_gamma   90.00
#
_symmetry.space_group_name_H-M   'P 1'
#
loop_
_entity.id
_entity.type
_entity.pdbx_description
1 polymer ?
#
loop_
_entity_poly.entity_id
_entity_poly.type
_entity_poly.pdbx_seq_one_letter_code
_entity_poly.pdbx_strand_id
1 'polypeptide(L)'
;TAQAEQRFADVVDYVATQSLSYDAFNSAYATKNLIRVMEIAGEAARDMERDGSVDNAMLEQYADQFNVSALIVTDASGNLVSESSTGDVGYESLATYLKEAPVLEVATHPLKSYTARITLSDDSVADIGCVARQDGEGIVIAVRHQSAKAVASNTLKLQSLLEGYETIDSGNIVIESDGKVVATNAVEPTVLGVFDLPATDVFIVDGIKDRCLAGKVKLINADGEWYLGTYGKAHKFYVYTYASARRYFEVVAAVAAGVLVLYSGVVATVVMVRRRADRRRLTDLLQQERDYGDKLAKAAREASSANSAKTEFLRRMSHDL
;
A
#
# COMPACT_ATOMS: atom_id res chain seq x y z
N THR A 1 -16.70 1.55 8.01
CA THR A 1 -16.22 2.15 6.75
C THR A 1 -15.20 3.24 7.01
N ALA A 2 -15.50 4.33 7.73
CA ALA A 2 -14.56 5.42 8.01
C ALA A 2 -13.25 4.95 8.69
N GLN A 3 -13.32 3.99 9.59
CA GLN A 3 -12.14 3.43 10.26
C GLN A 3 -11.25 2.60 9.31
N ALA A 4 -11.84 1.86 8.38
CA ALA A 4 -11.10 1.15 7.36
C ALA A 4 -10.45 2.11 6.34
N GLU A 5 -11.19 3.14 5.93
CA GLU A 5 -10.67 4.22 5.07
C GLU A 5 -9.46 4.91 5.71
N GLN A 6 -9.57 5.26 6.99
CA GLN A 6 -8.48 5.89 7.71
C GLN A 6 -7.25 4.98 7.77
N ARG A 7 -7.42 3.69 8.08
CA ARG A 7 -6.31 2.74 8.15
C ARG A 7 -5.60 2.55 6.80
N PHE A 8 -6.35 2.42 5.71
CA PHE A 8 -5.76 2.34 4.37
C PHE A 8 -5.00 3.62 4.02
N ALA A 9 -5.56 4.78 4.35
CA ALA A 9 -4.90 6.06 4.13
C ALA A 9 -3.60 6.19 4.92
N ASP A 10 -3.60 5.80 6.20
CA ASP A 10 -2.42 5.82 7.07
C ASP A 10 -1.30 4.90 6.54
N VAL A 11 -1.66 3.69 6.05
CA VAL A 11 -0.72 2.76 5.42
C VAL A 11 -0.10 3.36 4.17
N VAL A 12 -0.93 3.88 3.28
CA VAL A 12 -0.47 4.48 2.02
C VAL A 12 0.46 5.67 2.30
N ASP A 13 0.09 6.55 3.22
CA ASP A 13 0.89 7.72 3.57
C ASP A 13 2.24 7.33 4.21
N TYR A 14 2.23 6.36 5.11
CA TYR A 14 3.45 5.82 5.70
C TYR A 14 4.39 5.22 4.66
N VAL A 15 3.90 4.30 3.83
CA VAL A 15 4.71 3.62 2.82
C VAL A 15 5.22 4.61 1.78
N ALA A 16 4.39 5.57 1.34
CA ALA A 16 4.80 6.60 0.41
C ALA A 16 5.90 7.50 0.99
N THR A 17 5.77 7.91 2.26
CA THR A 17 6.79 8.71 2.96
C THR A 17 8.09 7.96 3.15
N GLN A 18 8.04 6.68 3.53
CA GLN A 18 9.22 5.85 3.68
C GLN A 18 9.91 5.58 2.33
N SER A 19 9.14 5.40 1.26
CA SER A 19 9.69 5.24 -0.08
C SER A 19 10.52 6.45 -0.51
N LEU A 20 10.06 7.67 -0.19
CA LEU A 20 10.84 8.89 -0.43
C LEU A 20 12.12 8.94 0.42
N SER A 21 12.04 8.55 1.69
CA SER A 21 13.20 8.50 2.57
C SER A 21 14.28 7.54 2.05
N TYR A 22 13.88 6.37 1.55
CA TYR A 22 14.78 5.38 0.96
C TYR A 22 15.41 5.88 -0.33
N ASP A 23 14.62 6.53 -1.19
CA ASP A 23 15.13 7.14 -2.42
C ASP A 23 16.14 8.25 -2.12
N ALA A 24 15.84 9.12 -1.15
CA ALA A 24 16.75 10.18 -0.73
C ALA A 24 18.05 9.62 -0.15
N PHE A 25 17.98 8.56 0.68
CA PHE A 25 19.17 7.89 1.20
C PHE A 25 20.03 7.30 0.09
N ASN A 26 19.42 6.56 -0.83
CA ASN A 26 20.14 5.93 -1.95
C ASN A 26 20.79 6.97 -2.86
N SER A 27 20.10 8.08 -3.12
CA SER A 27 20.63 9.20 -3.91
C SER A 27 21.79 9.90 -3.21
N ALA A 28 21.69 10.13 -1.89
CA ALA A 28 22.77 10.72 -1.10
C ALA A 28 24.01 9.81 -1.06
N TYR A 29 23.82 8.49 -0.92
CA TYR A 29 24.90 7.51 -0.95
C TYR A 29 25.62 7.52 -2.32
N ALA A 30 24.86 7.53 -3.42
CA ALA A 30 25.41 7.64 -4.77
C ALA A 30 26.22 8.94 -4.94
N THR A 31 25.65 10.08 -4.55
CA THR A 31 26.31 11.38 -4.65
C THR A 31 27.62 11.42 -3.84
N LYS A 32 27.64 10.86 -2.63
CA LYS A 32 28.86 10.76 -1.82
C LYS A 32 29.96 9.99 -2.53
N ASN A 33 29.63 8.88 -3.20
CA ASN A 33 30.60 8.10 -3.94
C ASN A 33 31.15 8.87 -5.15
N LEU A 34 30.29 9.58 -5.89
CA LEU A 34 30.70 10.39 -7.05
C LEU A 34 31.64 11.54 -6.62
N ILE A 35 31.35 12.23 -5.52
CA ILE A 35 32.23 13.27 -4.96
C ILE A 35 33.59 12.64 -4.62
N ARG A 36 33.60 11.49 -3.95
CA ARG A 36 34.84 10.83 -3.54
C ARG A 36 35.71 10.43 -4.72
N VAL A 37 35.16 9.83 -5.79
CA VAL A 37 36.00 9.49 -6.97
C VAL A 37 36.51 10.73 -7.69
N MET A 38 35.76 11.82 -7.70
CA MET A 38 36.24 13.10 -8.23
C MET A 38 37.43 13.67 -7.44
N GLU A 39 37.31 13.65 -6.09
CA GLU A 39 38.39 14.11 -5.21
C GLU A 39 39.66 13.27 -5.40
N ILE A 40 39.51 11.95 -5.49
CA ILE A 40 40.63 11.03 -5.73
C ILE A 40 41.29 11.28 -7.08
N ALA A 41 40.51 11.45 -8.15
CA ALA A 41 41.07 11.80 -9.46
C ALA A 41 41.85 13.13 -9.42
N GLY A 42 41.32 14.13 -8.70
CA GLY A 42 41.97 15.41 -8.51
C GLY A 42 43.26 15.32 -7.69
N GLU A 43 43.30 14.45 -6.69
CA GLU A 43 44.51 14.22 -5.86
C GLU A 43 45.58 13.47 -6.71
N ALA A 44 45.20 12.44 -7.41
CA ALA A 44 46.09 11.72 -8.34
C ALA A 44 46.68 12.64 -9.43
N ALA A 45 45.86 13.54 -10.01
CA ALA A 45 46.32 14.50 -11.01
C ALA A 45 47.37 15.49 -10.46
N ARG A 46 47.18 15.97 -9.23
CA ARG A 46 48.19 16.84 -8.55
C ARG A 46 49.49 16.13 -8.20
N ASP A 47 49.37 14.90 -7.75
CA ASP A 47 50.54 14.10 -7.44
C ASP A 47 51.33 13.72 -8.70
N MET A 48 50.69 13.43 -9.82
CA MET A 48 51.34 13.25 -11.14
C MET A 48 52.11 14.51 -11.57
N GLU A 49 51.55 15.73 -11.39
CA GLU A 49 52.25 16.98 -11.69
C GLU A 49 53.49 17.13 -10.86
N ARG A 50 53.42 16.82 -9.56
CA ARG A 50 54.55 16.92 -8.64
C ARG A 50 55.68 15.94 -8.94
N ASP A 51 55.34 14.71 -9.23
CA ASP A 51 56.33 13.60 -9.37
C ASP A 51 56.83 13.46 -10.81
N GLY A 52 56.14 14.11 -11.79
CA GLY A 52 56.60 14.26 -13.18
C GLY A 52 56.66 12.97 -14.01
N SER A 53 56.01 11.89 -13.56
CA SER A 53 55.90 10.63 -14.28
C SER A 53 54.54 9.96 -14.09
N VAL A 54 54.07 9.32 -15.15
CA VAL A 54 52.86 8.51 -15.13
C VAL A 54 53.27 7.10 -15.51
N ASP A 55 53.57 6.26 -14.53
CA ASP A 55 53.75 4.85 -14.76
C ASP A 55 52.70 3.99 -14.04
N ASN A 56 52.54 2.75 -14.49
CA ASN A 56 51.55 1.84 -13.96
C ASN A 56 51.77 1.52 -12.45
N ALA A 57 53.02 1.48 -12.01
CA ALA A 57 53.36 1.18 -10.62
C ALA A 57 52.89 2.29 -9.66
N MET A 58 53.04 3.54 -10.06
CA MET A 58 52.53 4.69 -9.33
C MET A 58 51.01 4.68 -9.28
N LEU A 59 50.33 4.37 -10.41
CA LEU A 59 48.88 4.28 -10.44
C LEU A 59 48.37 3.13 -9.56
N GLU A 60 49.06 2.00 -9.51
CA GLU A 60 48.73 0.88 -8.64
C GLU A 60 48.83 1.28 -7.16
N GLN A 61 49.92 1.95 -6.78
CA GLN A 61 50.09 2.44 -5.43
C GLN A 61 48.96 3.41 -5.03
N TYR A 62 48.55 4.31 -5.91
CA TYR A 62 47.45 5.24 -5.64
C TYR A 62 46.11 4.53 -5.61
N ALA A 63 45.85 3.61 -6.49
CA ALA A 63 44.60 2.82 -6.50
C ALA A 63 44.42 2.07 -5.17
N ASP A 64 45.48 1.48 -4.65
CA ASP A 64 45.50 0.80 -3.36
C ASP A 64 45.32 1.79 -2.19
N GLN A 65 46.08 2.89 -2.20
CA GLN A 65 46.04 3.90 -1.14
C GLN A 65 44.62 4.54 -0.99
N PHE A 66 43.99 4.83 -2.12
CA PHE A 66 42.67 5.45 -2.15
C PHE A 66 41.52 4.46 -2.13
N ASN A 67 41.82 3.16 -2.20
CA ASN A 67 40.84 2.08 -2.26
C ASN A 67 39.81 2.31 -3.39
N VAL A 68 40.33 2.53 -4.60
CA VAL A 68 39.55 2.60 -5.84
C VAL A 68 39.83 1.37 -6.71
N SER A 69 38.88 1.03 -7.58
CA SER A 69 38.97 -0.17 -8.42
C SER A 69 39.89 0.04 -9.62
N ALA A 70 39.97 1.25 -10.11
CA ALA A 70 40.93 1.59 -11.17
C ALA A 70 41.30 3.09 -11.14
N LEU A 71 42.49 3.39 -11.57
CA LEU A 71 42.96 4.71 -12.00
C LEU A 71 43.37 4.61 -13.45
N ILE A 72 42.76 5.44 -14.29
CA ILE A 72 42.94 5.44 -15.74
C ILE A 72 43.43 6.82 -16.16
N VAL A 73 44.44 6.86 -16.98
CA VAL A 73 44.96 8.11 -17.58
C VAL A 73 44.76 8.02 -19.10
N THR A 74 44.15 9.02 -19.69
CA THR A 74 43.92 9.11 -21.11
C THR A 74 44.57 10.33 -21.72
N ASP A 75 44.75 10.34 -23.03
CA ASP A 75 45.05 11.53 -23.80
C ASP A 75 43.83 12.43 -23.96
N ALA A 76 43.95 13.59 -24.63
CA ALA A 76 42.86 14.51 -24.86
C ALA A 76 41.73 13.93 -25.75
N SER A 77 41.99 12.88 -26.47
CA SER A 77 41.01 12.15 -27.33
C SER A 77 40.36 10.97 -26.61
N GLY A 78 40.67 10.76 -25.33
CA GLY A 78 40.14 9.65 -24.53
C GLY A 78 40.80 8.30 -24.80
N ASN A 79 41.98 8.24 -25.48
CA ASN A 79 42.71 6.98 -25.66
C ASN A 79 43.55 6.72 -24.43
N LEU A 80 43.71 5.44 -24.10
CA LEU A 80 44.47 4.99 -22.94
C LEU A 80 45.95 5.38 -23.05
N VAL A 81 46.47 6.00 -22.01
CA VAL A 81 47.90 6.28 -21.81
C VAL A 81 48.50 5.33 -20.79
N SER A 82 47.82 5.20 -19.64
CA SER A 82 48.26 4.31 -18.56
C SER A 82 47.05 3.93 -17.72
N GLU A 83 47.07 2.74 -17.13
CA GLU A 83 46.05 2.33 -16.17
C GLU A 83 46.60 1.42 -15.07
N SER A 84 45.96 1.49 -13.90
CA SER A 84 46.00 0.46 -12.89
C SER A 84 44.59 0.03 -12.58
N SER A 85 44.32 -1.27 -12.63
CA SER A 85 43.01 -1.85 -12.32
C SER A 85 43.19 -3.04 -11.39
N THR A 86 42.45 -3.05 -10.28
CA THR A 86 42.47 -4.12 -9.26
C THR A 86 41.31 -5.09 -9.43
N GLY A 87 40.59 -5.10 -10.58
CA GLY A 87 39.43 -5.95 -10.77
C GLY A 87 38.90 -5.98 -12.20
N ASP A 88 37.68 -6.37 -12.34
CA ASP A 88 37.01 -6.64 -13.62
C ASP A 88 36.68 -5.38 -14.45
N VAL A 89 36.92 -4.17 -13.89
CA VAL A 89 36.55 -2.90 -14.53
C VAL A 89 37.77 -2.01 -14.74
N GLY A 90 38.20 -1.94 -16.00
CA GLY A 90 39.28 -1.06 -16.46
C GLY A 90 38.85 -0.24 -17.68
N TYR A 91 39.85 0.32 -18.39
CA TYR A 91 39.59 1.16 -19.54
C TYR A 91 38.72 0.49 -20.61
N GLU A 92 38.96 -0.77 -20.96
CA GLU A 92 38.20 -1.45 -22.03
C GLU A 92 36.71 -1.52 -21.75
N SER A 93 36.33 -1.81 -20.51
CA SER A 93 34.90 -1.87 -20.11
C SER A 93 34.20 -0.53 -20.09
N LEU A 94 34.97 0.56 -19.98
CA LEU A 94 34.48 1.93 -19.89
C LEU A 94 34.75 2.76 -21.15
N ALA A 95 35.51 2.23 -22.15
CA ALA A 95 36.03 2.97 -23.28
C ALA A 95 34.96 3.76 -24.06
N THR A 96 33.74 3.21 -24.19
CA THR A 96 32.61 3.91 -24.85
C THR A 96 32.22 5.16 -24.10
N TYR A 97 32.08 5.09 -22.79
CA TYR A 97 31.70 6.20 -21.92
C TYR A 97 32.82 7.25 -21.80
N LEU A 98 34.09 6.79 -21.74
CA LEU A 98 35.24 7.68 -21.60
C LEU A 98 35.51 8.51 -22.86
N LYS A 99 34.95 8.16 -24.00
CA LYS A 99 34.98 8.90 -25.26
C LYS A 99 33.78 9.78 -25.51
N GLU A 100 32.86 9.88 -24.56
CA GLU A 100 31.71 10.79 -24.66
C GLU A 100 32.15 12.24 -24.51
N ALA A 101 31.44 13.14 -25.19
CA ALA A 101 31.74 14.57 -25.19
C ALA A 101 31.89 15.18 -23.79
N PRO A 102 31.05 14.89 -22.78
CA PRO A 102 31.19 15.46 -21.44
C PRO A 102 32.51 15.09 -20.74
N VAL A 103 33.05 13.90 -21.00
CA VAL A 103 34.33 13.44 -20.46
C VAL A 103 35.47 14.14 -21.19
N LEU A 104 35.43 14.15 -22.53
CA LEU A 104 36.49 14.80 -23.36
C LEU A 104 36.60 16.30 -23.16
N GLU A 105 35.48 16.97 -22.87
CA GLU A 105 35.49 18.38 -22.51
C GLU A 105 36.36 18.71 -21.27
N VAL A 106 36.57 17.77 -20.38
CA VAL A 106 37.44 17.95 -19.20
C VAL A 106 38.89 18.20 -19.61
N ALA A 107 39.39 17.50 -20.62
CA ALA A 107 40.76 17.71 -21.14
C ALA A 107 41.00 19.12 -21.68
N THR A 108 39.98 19.72 -22.28
CA THR A 108 40.06 21.06 -22.88
C THR A 108 39.73 22.20 -21.91
N HIS A 109 39.19 21.90 -20.76
CA HIS A 109 38.79 22.84 -19.73
C HIS A 109 39.29 22.40 -18.36
N PRO A 110 40.55 22.72 -17.99
CA PRO A 110 41.21 22.19 -16.76
C PRO A 110 40.49 22.47 -15.45
N LEU A 111 39.59 23.43 -15.40
CA LEU A 111 38.76 23.74 -14.22
C LEU A 111 37.46 22.91 -14.16
N LYS A 112 37.12 22.20 -15.23
CA LYS A 112 35.98 21.28 -15.25
C LYS A 112 36.36 19.95 -14.62
N SER A 113 35.40 19.37 -13.93
CA SER A 113 35.39 17.95 -13.55
C SER A 113 34.10 17.33 -14.02
N TYR A 114 34.11 16.03 -14.24
CA TYR A 114 32.92 15.27 -14.62
C TYR A 114 32.81 14.05 -13.74
N THR A 115 31.60 13.75 -13.31
CA THR A 115 31.29 12.53 -12.54
C THR A 115 30.07 11.85 -13.13
N ALA A 116 30.09 10.54 -13.18
CA ALA A 116 28.96 9.75 -13.63
C ALA A 116 28.89 8.42 -12.89
N ARG A 117 27.68 7.92 -12.71
CA ARG A 117 27.40 6.54 -12.34
C ARG A 117 26.95 5.77 -13.55
N ILE A 118 27.70 4.73 -13.89
CA ILE A 118 27.48 3.90 -15.06
C ILE A 118 27.02 2.52 -14.59
N THR A 119 25.86 2.07 -15.06
CA THR A 119 25.41 0.70 -14.85
C THR A 119 25.95 -0.17 -15.98
N LEU A 120 26.69 -1.20 -15.63
CA LEU A 120 27.28 -2.13 -16.58
C LEU A 120 26.29 -3.26 -16.94
N SER A 121 26.63 -4.05 -17.94
CA SER A 121 25.74 -5.11 -18.48
C SER A 121 25.42 -6.25 -17.49
N ASP A 122 26.21 -6.39 -16.44
CA ASP A 122 26.07 -7.37 -15.35
C ASP A 122 25.34 -6.80 -14.12
N ASP A 123 24.66 -5.66 -14.26
CA ASP A 123 24.01 -4.90 -13.18
C ASP A 123 24.97 -4.39 -12.09
N SER A 124 26.26 -4.49 -12.30
CA SER A 124 27.25 -3.81 -11.49
C SER A 124 27.31 -2.32 -11.82
N VAL A 125 27.91 -1.52 -10.94
CA VAL A 125 27.96 -0.07 -11.06
C VAL A 125 29.40 0.40 -11.00
N ALA A 126 29.77 1.28 -11.93
CA ALA A 126 31.01 2.03 -11.92
C ALA A 126 30.73 3.52 -11.66
N ASP A 127 31.19 4.04 -10.52
CA ASP A 127 31.22 5.46 -10.25
C ASP A 127 32.55 6.01 -10.78
N ILE A 128 32.51 6.96 -11.73
CA ILE A 128 33.68 7.58 -12.34
C ILE A 128 33.78 9.05 -11.94
N GLY A 129 35.03 9.49 -11.70
CA GLY A 129 35.37 10.90 -11.49
C GLY A 129 36.52 11.26 -12.44
N CYS A 130 36.32 12.26 -13.27
CA CYS A 130 37.23 12.71 -14.33
C CYS A 130 37.70 14.11 -14.04
N VAL A 131 39.01 14.35 -14.11
CA VAL A 131 39.65 15.66 -14.01
C VAL A 131 40.72 15.80 -15.07
N ALA A 132 41.04 17.02 -15.47
CA ALA A 132 42.14 17.25 -16.40
C ALA A 132 43.50 16.87 -15.78
N ARG A 133 44.38 16.30 -16.57
CA ARG A 133 45.80 16.15 -16.21
C ARG A 133 46.41 17.51 -15.95
N GLN A 134 47.33 17.58 -15.01
CA GLN A 134 48.06 18.83 -14.69
C GLN A 134 49.51 18.81 -15.18
N ASP A 135 50.03 17.62 -15.48
CA ASP A 135 51.35 17.40 -16.04
C ASP A 135 51.39 17.37 -17.58
N GLY A 136 50.23 17.45 -18.24
CA GLY A 136 50.13 17.38 -19.69
C GLY A 136 48.67 17.41 -20.17
N GLU A 137 48.48 17.19 -21.48
CA GLU A 137 47.13 17.06 -22.03
C GLU A 137 46.53 15.69 -21.72
N GLY A 138 45.24 15.69 -21.34
CA GLY A 138 44.49 14.45 -21.08
C GLY A 138 43.66 14.48 -19.82
N ILE A 139 43.22 13.32 -19.38
CA ILE A 139 42.26 13.17 -18.29
C ILE A 139 42.76 12.12 -17.33
N VAL A 140 42.64 12.37 -16.02
CA VAL A 140 42.80 11.38 -14.95
C VAL A 140 41.41 10.96 -14.51
N ILE A 141 41.17 9.68 -14.46
CA ILE A 141 39.89 9.09 -14.14
C ILE A 141 40.05 8.12 -12.98
N ALA A 142 39.34 8.34 -11.89
CA ALA A 142 39.22 7.40 -10.79
C ALA A 142 37.91 6.64 -10.94
N VAL A 143 37.98 5.33 -10.75
CA VAL A 143 36.86 4.42 -10.90
C VAL A 143 36.64 3.64 -9.60
N ARG A 144 35.41 3.65 -9.11
CA ARG A 144 34.96 2.80 -8.02
C ARG A 144 33.90 1.85 -8.54
N HIS A 145 34.27 0.59 -8.71
CA HIS A 145 33.39 -0.46 -9.09
C HIS A 145 32.68 -1.07 -7.88
N GLN A 146 31.41 -1.35 -8.03
CA GLN A 146 30.60 -2.08 -7.06
C GLN A 146 29.88 -3.21 -7.79
N SER A 147 30.15 -4.45 -7.39
CA SER A 147 29.44 -5.60 -7.95
C SER A 147 27.91 -5.47 -7.73
N ALA A 148 27.12 -6.10 -8.58
CA ALA A 148 25.66 -6.11 -8.45
C ALA A 148 25.20 -6.54 -7.04
N LYS A 149 25.89 -7.52 -6.44
CA LYS A 149 25.64 -7.95 -5.07
C LYS A 149 25.92 -6.85 -4.04
N ALA A 150 27.03 -6.11 -4.19
CA ALA A 150 27.38 -5.02 -3.28
C ALA A 150 26.41 -3.84 -3.42
N VAL A 151 26.01 -3.50 -4.64
CA VAL A 151 24.96 -2.51 -4.90
C VAL A 151 23.66 -2.92 -4.21
N ALA A 152 23.24 -4.16 -4.40
CA ALA A 152 22.02 -4.71 -3.80
C ALA A 152 22.06 -4.72 -2.26
N SER A 153 23.23 -4.91 -1.62
CA SER A 153 23.37 -4.90 -0.15
C SER A 153 23.46 -3.49 0.44
N ASN A 154 23.98 -2.53 -0.29
CA ASN A 154 24.18 -1.15 0.17
C ASN A 154 23.01 -0.22 -0.15
N THR A 155 22.09 -0.67 -1.02
CA THR A 155 20.90 0.08 -1.41
C THR A 155 19.74 -0.35 -0.53
N LEU A 156 19.06 0.60 0.10
CA LEU A 156 17.82 0.32 0.80
C LEU A 156 16.77 -0.09 -0.22
N LYS A 157 16.31 -1.34 -0.12
CA LYS A 157 15.31 -1.88 -1.03
C LYS A 157 13.92 -1.48 -0.55
N LEU A 158 13.11 -0.96 -1.42
CA LEU A 158 11.69 -0.68 -1.14
C LEU A 158 10.94 -1.94 -0.73
N GLN A 159 11.38 -3.12 -1.22
CA GLN A 159 10.82 -4.40 -0.82
C GLN A 159 10.94 -4.65 0.69
N SER A 160 12.03 -4.24 1.32
CA SER A 160 12.21 -4.41 2.77
C SER A 160 11.24 -3.58 3.62
N LEU A 161 10.63 -2.54 3.05
CA LEU A 161 9.53 -1.83 3.71
C LEU A 161 8.29 -2.70 3.88
N LEU A 162 8.11 -3.67 3.00
CA LEU A 162 6.95 -4.55 2.97
C LEU A 162 7.19 -5.87 3.72
N GLU A 163 8.46 -6.19 4.03
CA GLU A 163 8.82 -7.35 4.83
C GLU A 163 8.31 -7.19 6.27
N GLY A 164 7.48 -8.12 6.71
CA GLY A 164 6.85 -8.08 8.04
C GLY A 164 5.73 -7.05 8.17
N TYR A 165 5.35 -6.38 7.10
CA TYR A 165 4.18 -5.52 7.08
C TYR A 165 2.92 -6.38 6.90
N GLU A 166 2.33 -6.76 8.02
CA GLU A 166 1.03 -7.42 8.00
C GLU A 166 -0.04 -6.37 7.71
N THR A 167 -0.47 -6.32 6.45
CA THR A 167 -1.63 -5.51 6.11
C THR A 167 -2.86 -6.08 6.82
N ILE A 168 -3.66 -5.18 7.35
CA ILE A 168 -4.90 -5.53 8.01
C ILE A 168 -5.75 -6.32 7.01
N ASP A 169 -6.12 -7.55 7.42
CA ASP A 169 -6.96 -8.45 6.63
C ASP A 169 -6.34 -8.96 5.31
N SER A 170 -5.02 -9.27 5.29
CA SER A 170 -4.34 -9.85 4.13
C SER A 170 -4.41 -8.96 2.86
N GLY A 171 -4.37 -7.65 3.03
CA GLY A 171 -4.33 -6.73 1.91
C GLY A 171 -2.98 -6.72 1.20
N ASN A 172 -2.99 -6.43 -0.08
CA ASN A 172 -1.80 -6.29 -0.89
C ASN A 172 -1.40 -4.82 -1.02
N ILE A 173 -0.08 -4.59 -1.04
CA ILE A 173 0.53 -3.30 -1.31
C ILE A 173 1.37 -3.44 -2.57
N VAL A 174 1.22 -2.51 -3.50
CA VAL A 174 2.02 -2.41 -4.71
C VAL A 174 2.62 -1.01 -4.78
N ILE A 175 3.94 -0.93 -4.89
CA ILE A 175 4.67 0.33 -5.09
C ILE A 175 5.13 0.38 -6.54
N GLU A 176 4.73 1.44 -7.25
CA GLU A 176 5.09 1.68 -8.63
C GLU A 176 5.93 2.96 -8.75
N SER A 177 6.95 2.93 -9.59
CA SER A 177 7.73 4.09 -10.01
C SER A 177 7.96 4.03 -11.51
N ASP A 178 7.73 5.13 -12.22
CA ASP A 178 7.92 5.24 -13.67
C ASP A 178 7.21 4.13 -14.48
N GLY A 179 6.00 3.74 -14.02
CA GLY A 179 5.19 2.71 -14.67
C GLY A 179 5.68 1.27 -14.44
N LYS A 180 6.62 1.05 -13.50
CA LYS A 180 7.12 -0.28 -13.14
C LYS A 180 6.87 -0.57 -11.67
N VAL A 181 6.50 -1.79 -11.36
CA VAL A 181 6.39 -2.26 -9.98
C VAL A 181 7.80 -2.41 -9.41
N VAL A 182 8.08 -1.68 -8.32
CA VAL A 182 9.38 -1.67 -7.65
C VAL A 182 9.38 -2.39 -6.30
N ALA A 183 8.20 -2.63 -5.71
CA ALA A 183 8.02 -3.48 -4.54
C ALA A 183 6.56 -3.90 -4.40
N THR A 184 6.32 -5.10 -3.88
CA THR A 184 4.99 -5.61 -3.56
C THR A 184 5.06 -6.77 -2.57
N ASN A 185 4.02 -6.94 -1.75
CA ASN A 185 3.82 -8.14 -0.93
C ASN A 185 2.86 -9.14 -1.59
N ALA A 186 2.34 -8.84 -2.79
CA ALA A 186 1.43 -9.73 -3.52
C ALA A 186 2.15 -10.93 -4.15
N VAL A 187 3.40 -10.75 -4.57
CA VAL A 187 4.22 -11.79 -5.21
C VAL A 187 5.68 -11.67 -4.79
N GLU A 188 6.38 -12.78 -4.80
CA GLU A 188 7.83 -12.80 -4.63
C GLU A 188 8.53 -12.24 -5.88
N PRO A 189 9.65 -11.52 -5.72
CA PRO A 189 10.43 -11.05 -6.85
C PRO A 189 11.03 -12.21 -7.63
N THR A 190 11.10 -12.10 -8.94
CA THR A 190 11.86 -13.04 -9.78
C THR A 190 13.35 -12.95 -9.47
N VAL A 191 14.14 -13.90 -9.98
CA VAL A 191 15.62 -13.94 -9.82
C VAL A 191 16.27 -12.63 -10.29
N LEU A 192 15.66 -11.93 -11.24
CA LEU A 192 16.11 -10.63 -11.77
C LEU A 192 15.56 -9.43 -10.98
N GLY A 193 14.84 -9.65 -9.88
CA GLY A 193 14.24 -8.57 -9.09
C GLY A 193 13.04 -7.90 -9.75
N VAL A 194 12.45 -8.52 -10.77
CA VAL A 194 11.23 -8.07 -11.44
C VAL A 194 10.02 -8.65 -10.73
N PHE A 195 8.96 -7.86 -10.59
CA PHE A 195 7.70 -8.28 -9.99
C PHE A 195 6.66 -8.49 -11.10
N ASP A 196 6.33 -9.74 -11.39
CA ASP A 196 5.27 -10.10 -12.33
C ASP A 196 3.96 -10.27 -11.57
N LEU A 197 3.15 -9.22 -11.52
CA LEU A 197 1.85 -9.28 -10.87
C LEU A 197 0.90 -10.22 -11.61
N PRO A 198 0.11 -11.03 -10.90
CA PRO A 198 -1.00 -11.78 -11.50
C PRO A 198 -1.95 -10.86 -12.25
N ALA A 199 -2.59 -11.37 -13.30
CA ALA A 199 -3.52 -10.59 -14.13
C ALA A 199 -4.65 -9.94 -13.31
N THR A 200 -5.14 -10.61 -12.28
CA THR A 200 -6.14 -10.08 -11.35
C THR A 200 -5.63 -8.87 -10.59
N ASP A 201 -4.38 -8.93 -10.07
CA ASP A 201 -3.77 -7.81 -9.32
C ASP A 201 -3.50 -6.62 -10.25
N VAL A 202 -3.04 -6.85 -11.48
CA VAL A 202 -2.88 -5.81 -12.51
C VAL A 202 -4.24 -5.13 -12.76
N PHE A 203 -5.31 -5.92 -12.96
CA PHE A 203 -6.65 -5.39 -13.20
C PHE A 203 -7.15 -4.54 -12.01
N ILE A 204 -6.88 -4.97 -10.77
CA ILE A 204 -7.25 -4.23 -9.56
C ILE A 204 -6.49 -2.90 -9.50
N VAL A 205 -5.17 -2.93 -9.71
CA VAL A 205 -4.32 -1.72 -9.69
C VAL A 205 -4.76 -0.73 -10.76
N ASP A 206 -5.03 -1.18 -11.98
CA ASP A 206 -5.54 -0.33 -13.05
C ASP A 206 -6.93 0.21 -12.73
N GLY A 207 -7.80 -0.61 -12.15
CA GLY A 207 -9.11 -0.17 -11.66
C GLY A 207 -9.02 0.89 -10.55
N ILE A 208 -7.97 0.84 -9.70
CA ILE A 208 -7.67 1.88 -8.72
C ILE A 208 -7.22 3.16 -9.42
N LYS A 209 -6.29 3.07 -10.38
CA LYS A 209 -5.81 4.21 -11.17
C LYS A 209 -6.94 4.97 -11.84
N ASP A 210 -7.87 4.24 -12.46
CA ASP A 210 -8.94 4.83 -13.26
C ASP A 210 -10.08 5.42 -12.43
N ARG A 211 -10.38 4.86 -11.27
CA ARG A 211 -11.62 5.13 -10.53
C ARG A 211 -11.44 5.77 -9.16
N CYS A 212 -10.25 5.68 -8.56
CA CYS A 212 -10.01 6.21 -7.23
C CYS A 212 -9.45 7.63 -7.29
N LEU A 213 -9.84 8.44 -6.31
CA LEU A 213 -9.12 9.66 -5.96
C LEU A 213 -8.10 9.29 -4.87
N ALA A 214 -6.96 9.95 -4.85
CA ALA A 214 -5.92 9.72 -3.86
C ALA A 214 -6.49 9.78 -2.43
N GLY A 215 -6.20 8.78 -1.61
CA GLY A 215 -6.70 8.65 -0.24
C GLY A 215 -8.19 8.29 -0.11
N LYS A 216 -8.90 7.99 -1.20
CA LYS A 216 -10.30 7.55 -1.16
C LYS A 216 -10.41 6.08 -1.48
N VAL A 217 -11.05 5.33 -0.58
CA VAL A 217 -11.30 3.91 -0.77
C VAL A 217 -12.50 3.70 -1.69
N LYS A 218 -12.37 2.83 -2.67
CA LYS A 218 -13.46 2.40 -3.55
C LYS A 218 -13.52 0.89 -3.68
N LEU A 219 -14.70 0.41 -4.06
CA LEU A 219 -14.96 -0.98 -4.41
C LEU A 219 -14.63 -1.21 -5.87
N ILE A 220 -13.86 -2.25 -6.14
CA ILE A 220 -13.47 -2.70 -7.47
C ILE A 220 -13.89 -4.16 -7.59
N ASN A 221 -14.56 -4.51 -8.69
CA ASN A 221 -14.88 -5.90 -9.00
C ASN A 221 -13.82 -6.44 -9.97
N ALA A 222 -13.16 -7.52 -9.59
CA ALA A 222 -12.20 -8.25 -10.40
C ALA A 222 -12.52 -9.74 -10.32
N ASP A 223 -12.69 -10.38 -11.46
CA ASP A 223 -13.01 -11.82 -11.59
C ASP A 223 -14.24 -12.28 -10.76
N GLY A 224 -15.22 -11.40 -10.57
CA GLY A 224 -16.43 -11.66 -9.77
C GLY A 224 -16.26 -11.47 -8.27
N GLU A 225 -15.07 -11.17 -7.81
CA GLU A 225 -14.79 -10.80 -6.42
C GLU A 225 -14.69 -9.28 -6.25
N TRP A 226 -15.06 -8.81 -5.05
CA TRP A 226 -14.99 -7.40 -4.71
C TRP A 226 -13.79 -7.10 -3.84
N TYR A 227 -13.07 -6.04 -4.20
CA TYR A 227 -11.91 -5.53 -3.49
C TYR A 227 -12.14 -4.09 -3.05
N LEU A 228 -11.65 -3.75 -1.88
CA LEU A 228 -11.50 -2.37 -1.41
C LEU A 228 -10.12 -1.91 -1.79
N GLY A 229 -10.01 -0.82 -2.54
CA GLY A 229 -8.73 -0.29 -3.00
C GLY A 229 -8.62 1.22 -2.85
N THR A 230 -7.40 1.69 -2.64
CA THR A 230 -7.02 3.10 -2.62
C THR A 230 -5.59 3.27 -3.11
N TYR A 231 -5.20 4.51 -3.39
CA TYR A 231 -3.80 4.82 -3.69
C TYR A 231 -3.39 6.16 -3.08
N GLY A 232 -2.07 6.31 -2.92
CA GLY A 232 -1.42 7.58 -2.63
C GLY A 232 -0.26 7.82 -3.57
N LYS A 233 0.13 9.08 -3.70
CA LYS A 233 1.26 9.50 -4.52
C LYS A 233 2.26 10.28 -3.67
N ALA A 234 3.52 9.89 -3.74
CA ALA A 234 4.63 10.62 -3.14
C ALA A 234 5.74 10.79 -4.18
N HIS A 235 5.85 11.99 -4.74
CA HIS A 235 6.79 12.35 -5.81
C HIS A 235 6.66 11.40 -7.02
N LYS A 236 7.64 10.51 -7.25
CA LYS A 236 7.64 9.51 -8.33
C LYS A 236 6.98 8.19 -7.97
N PHE A 237 6.68 7.96 -6.68
CA PHE A 237 6.08 6.71 -6.22
C PHE A 237 4.57 6.80 -6.16
N TYR A 238 3.92 5.77 -6.67
CA TYR A 238 2.51 5.49 -6.48
C TYR A 238 2.38 4.26 -5.59
N VAL A 239 1.66 4.37 -4.50
CA VAL A 239 1.43 3.27 -3.56
C VAL A 239 -0.03 2.88 -3.65
N TYR A 240 -0.29 1.68 -4.13
CA TYR A 240 -1.62 1.08 -4.23
C TYR A 240 -1.80 0.11 -3.08
N THR A 241 -2.96 0.14 -2.45
CA THR A 241 -3.32 -0.80 -1.40
C THR A 241 -4.71 -1.34 -1.70
N TYR A 242 -4.88 -2.65 -1.64
CA TYR A 242 -6.17 -3.28 -1.86
C TYR A 242 -6.32 -4.56 -1.01
N ALA A 243 -7.55 -4.86 -0.63
CA ALA A 243 -7.89 -6.06 0.13
C ALA A 243 -9.25 -6.60 -0.31
N SER A 244 -9.47 -7.92 -0.15
CA SER A 244 -10.76 -8.53 -0.43
C SER A 244 -11.86 -7.93 0.43
N ALA A 245 -12.97 -7.54 -0.20
CA ALA A 245 -14.14 -7.00 0.48
C ALA A 245 -15.05 -8.10 1.09
N ARG A 246 -14.74 -9.38 0.86
CA ARG A 246 -15.56 -10.50 1.30
C ARG A 246 -15.86 -10.45 2.79
N ARG A 247 -14.83 -10.30 3.61
CA ARG A 247 -14.97 -10.23 5.07
C ARG A 247 -15.81 -9.04 5.52
N TYR A 248 -15.68 -7.91 4.82
CA TYR A 248 -16.53 -6.73 5.05
C TYR A 248 -18.00 -7.06 4.79
N PHE A 249 -18.33 -7.72 3.68
CA PHE A 249 -19.69 -8.12 3.37
C PHE A 249 -20.23 -9.16 4.35
N GLU A 250 -19.42 -10.11 4.82
CA GLU A 250 -19.80 -11.08 5.84
C GLU A 250 -20.19 -10.40 7.16
N VAL A 251 -19.42 -9.41 7.62
CA VAL A 251 -19.74 -8.64 8.82
C VAL A 251 -21.02 -7.83 8.64
N VAL A 252 -21.19 -7.14 7.51
CA VAL A 252 -22.40 -6.36 7.21
C VAL A 252 -23.63 -7.28 7.15
N ALA A 253 -23.52 -8.45 6.52
CA ALA A 253 -24.60 -9.43 6.46
C ALA A 253 -24.96 -9.95 7.86
N ALA A 254 -23.99 -10.25 8.71
CA ALA A 254 -24.23 -10.70 10.08
C ALA A 254 -24.94 -9.63 10.92
N VAL A 255 -24.52 -8.36 10.83
CA VAL A 255 -25.17 -7.23 11.50
C VAL A 255 -26.60 -7.05 11.00
N ALA A 256 -26.81 -7.07 9.68
CA ALA A 256 -28.14 -6.95 9.09
C ALA A 256 -29.08 -8.09 9.55
N ALA A 257 -28.58 -9.33 9.59
CA ALA A 257 -29.34 -10.47 10.11
C ALA A 257 -29.69 -10.28 11.59
N GLY A 258 -28.77 -9.81 12.40
CA GLY A 258 -29.02 -9.49 13.81
C GLY A 258 -30.11 -8.45 14.00
N VAL A 259 -30.08 -7.37 13.22
CA VAL A 259 -31.12 -6.32 13.24
C VAL A 259 -32.48 -6.87 12.83
N LEU A 260 -32.54 -7.71 11.79
CA LEU A 260 -33.78 -8.36 11.35
C LEU A 260 -34.37 -9.29 12.42
N VAL A 261 -33.53 -10.05 13.13
CA VAL A 261 -33.98 -10.92 14.24
C VAL A 261 -34.53 -10.09 15.38
N LEU A 262 -33.86 -9.01 15.78
CA LEU A 262 -34.35 -8.10 16.81
C LEU A 262 -35.68 -7.45 16.41
N TYR A 263 -35.78 -6.95 15.18
CA TYR A 263 -37.01 -6.34 14.67
C TYR A 263 -38.18 -7.35 14.65
N SER A 264 -37.95 -8.58 14.16
CA SER A 264 -38.97 -9.64 14.17
C SER A 264 -39.39 -10.01 15.58
N GLY A 265 -38.47 -10.04 16.54
CA GLY A 265 -38.76 -10.26 17.95
C GLY A 265 -39.67 -9.17 18.55
N VAL A 266 -39.38 -7.91 18.25
CA VAL A 266 -40.21 -6.79 18.68
C VAL A 266 -41.64 -6.87 18.07
N VAL A 267 -41.73 -7.11 16.76
CA VAL A 267 -43.01 -7.28 16.07
C VAL A 267 -43.80 -8.45 16.65
N ALA A 268 -43.18 -9.60 16.86
CA ALA A 268 -43.84 -10.76 17.45
C ALA A 268 -44.35 -10.44 18.87
N THR A 269 -43.58 -9.74 19.68
CA THR A 269 -43.97 -9.32 21.02
C THR A 269 -45.19 -8.40 20.97
N VAL A 270 -45.17 -7.40 20.13
CA VAL A 270 -46.32 -6.46 19.93
C VAL A 270 -47.56 -7.21 19.49
N VAL A 271 -47.45 -8.14 18.55
CA VAL A 271 -48.57 -8.96 18.07
C VAL A 271 -49.10 -9.83 19.19
N MET A 272 -48.22 -10.49 19.99
CA MET A 272 -48.65 -11.30 21.13
C MET A 272 -49.36 -10.49 22.21
N VAL A 273 -48.87 -9.29 22.54
CA VAL A 273 -49.50 -8.39 23.49
C VAL A 273 -50.87 -7.97 23.02
N ARG A 274 -51.00 -7.57 21.74
CA ARG A 274 -52.33 -7.24 21.15
C ARG A 274 -53.29 -8.41 21.19
N ARG A 275 -52.85 -9.60 20.73
CA ARG A 275 -53.70 -10.79 20.78
C ARG A 275 -54.14 -11.17 22.20
N ARG A 276 -53.26 -11.01 23.21
CA ARG A 276 -53.65 -11.19 24.61
C ARG A 276 -54.67 -10.17 25.08
N ALA A 277 -54.49 -8.91 24.72
CA ALA A 277 -55.47 -7.84 25.04
C ALA A 277 -56.83 -8.10 24.39
N ASP A 278 -56.85 -8.50 23.13
CA ASP A 278 -58.09 -8.82 22.40
C ASP A 278 -58.82 -10.03 23.01
N ARG A 279 -58.05 -11.09 23.39
CA ARG A 279 -58.64 -12.24 24.11
C ARG A 279 -59.23 -11.86 25.45
N ARG A 280 -58.60 -11.00 26.24
CA ARG A 280 -59.13 -10.49 27.48
C ARG A 280 -60.44 -9.71 27.28
N ARG A 281 -60.45 -8.77 26.30
CA ARG A 281 -61.66 -8.05 25.95
C ARG A 281 -62.81 -8.95 25.54
N LEU A 282 -62.54 -10.01 24.76
CA LEU A 282 -63.53 -10.99 24.36
C LEU A 282 -64.10 -11.77 25.54
N THR A 283 -63.23 -12.21 26.46
CA THR A 283 -63.65 -12.90 27.72
C THR A 283 -64.48 -11.99 28.60
N ASP A 284 -64.11 -10.73 28.74
CA ASP A 284 -64.84 -9.75 29.53
C ASP A 284 -66.24 -9.47 28.95
N LEU A 285 -66.35 -9.35 27.63
CA LEU A 285 -67.64 -9.19 26.92
C LEU A 285 -68.53 -10.43 27.06
N LEU A 286 -67.99 -11.64 26.93
CA LEU A 286 -68.72 -12.87 27.11
C LEU A 286 -69.20 -13.03 28.58
N GLN A 287 -68.42 -12.57 29.53
CA GLN A 287 -68.81 -12.59 30.94
C GLN A 287 -69.92 -11.57 31.21
N GLN A 288 -69.81 -10.39 30.63
CA GLN A 288 -70.83 -9.36 30.74
C GLN A 288 -72.17 -9.81 30.10
N GLU A 289 -72.12 -10.50 28.97
CA GLU A 289 -73.29 -11.05 28.33
C GLU A 289 -73.99 -12.15 29.18
N ARG A 290 -73.20 -13.03 29.83
CA ARG A 290 -73.70 -14.03 30.79
C ARG A 290 -74.36 -13.37 31.98
N ASP A 291 -73.68 -12.39 32.58
CA ASP A 291 -74.25 -11.64 33.75
C ASP A 291 -75.55 -10.91 33.37
N TYR A 292 -75.67 -10.37 32.18
CA TYR A 292 -76.90 -9.81 31.67
C TYR A 292 -77.97 -10.90 31.45
N GLY A 293 -77.60 -12.02 30.89
CA GLY A 293 -78.49 -13.16 30.70
C GLY A 293 -79.05 -13.66 32.06
N ASP A 294 -78.20 -13.83 33.06
CA ASP A 294 -78.58 -14.25 34.43
C ASP A 294 -79.51 -13.23 35.09
N LYS A 295 -79.23 -11.93 34.96
CA LYS A 295 -80.11 -10.86 35.50
C LYS A 295 -81.45 -10.88 34.79
N LEU A 296 -81.51 -11.05 33.51
CA LEU A 296 -82.77 -11.15 32.73
C LEU A 296 -83.57 -12.39 33.16
N ALA A 297 -82.87 -13.56 33.30
CA ALA A 297 -83.51 -14.80 33.72
C ALA A 297 -84.08 -14.69 35.16
N LYS A 298 -83.37 -13.97 36.07
CA LYS A 298 -83.85 -13.66 37.41
C LYS A 298 -85.09 -12.76 37.40
N ALA A 299 -85.04 -11.64 36.66
CA ALA A 299 -86.12 -10.75 36.48
C ALA A 299 -87.34 -11.44 35.84
N ALA A 300 -87.18 -12.30 34.86
CA ALA A 300 -88.29 -13.09 34.27
C ALA A 300 -88.87 -14.06 35.28
N ARG A 301 -88.12 -14.70 36.13
CA ARG A 301 -88.65 -15.57 37.24
C ARG A 301 -89.41 -14.79 38.26
N GLU A 302 -88.85 -13.61 38.68
CA GLU A 302 -89.58 -12.73 39.63
C GLU A 302 -90.90 -12.21 39.03
N ALA A 303 -90.92 -11.80 37.79
CA ALA A 303 -92.11 -11.40 37.09
C ALA A 303 -93.12 -12.56 36.94
N SER A 304 -92.66 -13.77 36.62
CA SER A 304 -93.51 -14.96 36.53
C SER A 304 -94.12 -15.31 37.88
N SER A 305 -93.33 -15.27 38.97
CA SER A 305 -93.82 -15.55 40.33
C SER A 305 -94.81 -14.49 40.79
N ALA A 306 -94.56 -13.20 40.51
CA ALA A 306 -95.48 -12.14 40.79
C ALA A 306 -96.85 -12.26 40.02
N ASN A 307 -96.74 -12.67 38.77
CA ASN A 307 -97.92 -12.93 37.91
C ASN A 307 -98.71 -14.12 38.42
N SER A 308 -97.99 -15.20 38.83
CA SER A 308 -98.69 -16.33 39.45
C SER A 308 -99.35 -16.02 40.75
N ALA A 309 -98.70 -15.24 41.62
CA ALA A 309 -99.31 -14.72 42.88
C ALA A 309 -100.51 -13.84 42.63
N LYS A 310 -100.44 -12.97 41.59
CA LYS A 310 -101.60 -12.14 41.19
C LYS A 310 -102.74 -13.02 40.67
N THR A 311 -102.49 -13.98 39.88
CA THR A 311 -103.51 -14.92 39.34
C THR A 311 -104.16 -15.73 40.49
N GLU A 312 -103.39 -16.20 41.44
CA GLU A 312 -103.86 -16.92 42.62
C GLU A 312 -104.73 -15.99 43.55
N PHE A 313 -104.25 -14.74 43.70
CA PHE A 313 -105.04 -13.73 44.46
C PHE A 313 -106.36 -13.47 43.75
N LEU A 314 -106.45 -13.23 42.46
CA LEU A 314 -107.64 -13.01 41.70
C LEU A 314 -108.60 -14.23 41.72
N ARG A 315 -108.02 -15.44 41.69
CA ARG A 315 -108.81 -16.69 41.80
C ARG A 315 -109.48 -16.81 43.18
N ARG A 316 -108.75 -16.49 44.25
CA ARG A 316 -109.34 -16.48 45.64
C ARG A 316 -110.42 -15.44 45.77
N MET A 317 -110.18 -14.22 45.26
CA MET A 317 -111.22 -13.16 45.29
C MET A 317 -112.51 -13.51 44.49
N SER A 318 -112.40 -14.25 43.38
CA SER A 318 -113.59 -14.67 42.58
C SER A 318 -114.31 -15.90 43.16
N HIS A 319 -113.69 -16.58 44.12
CA HIS A 319 -114.29 -17.72 44.81
C HIS A 319 -115.13 -17.29 46.04
N ASP A 320 -114.76 -16.12 46.63
CA ASP A 320 -115.36 -15.59 47.84
C ASP A 320 -116.48 -14.54 47.54
N LEU A 321 -116.85 -14.36 46.27
CA LEU A 321 -117.99 -13.65 45.76
C LEU A 321 -119.03 -14.62 45.22
#